data_ddbfe80867194d8ca75e2087485a5127
#
_entry.id   ddbfe80867194d8ca75e2087485a5127
#
_cell.length_a   1.000
_cell.length_b   1.000
_cell.length_c   1.000
_cell.angle_alpha   90.00
_cell.angle_beta   90.00
_cell.angle_gamma   90.00
#
_symmetry.space_group_name_H-M   'P 1'
#
loop_
_entity.id
_entity.type
_entity.pdbx_description
1 polymer ?
#
loop_
_entity_poly.entity_id
_entity_poly.type
_entity_poly.pdbx_seq_one_letter_code
_entity_poly.pdbx_strand_id
1 'polypeptide(L)'
;MAIEVIDNFLDKDEFNKIQSCMISNNFPWFYSDYVSHEDEKNKFYFTHSFYKDLKPQSVFFTMLDNLLNKLEIKSLIRVKGNLHTKSNKIKYNNFHTDFSYKHKGCILYINDNNGFTYFKESDKKV
;
A
#
# COMPACT_ATOMS: atom_id res chain seq x y z
N MET A 1 18.25 -6.87 4.75
CA MET A 1 17.17 -5.86 4.65
C MET A 1 16.87 -5.29 6.03
N ALA A 2 16.92 -3.98 6.17
CA ALA A 2 16.52 -3.30 7.41
C ALA A 2 15.03 -2.93 7.32
N ILE A 3 14.28 -3.29 8.36
CA ILE A 3 12.83 -2.98 8.45
C ILE A 3 12.63 -2.11 9.67
N GLU A 4 12.05 -0.95 9.44
CA GLU A 4 11.70 0.01 10.47
C GLU A 4 10.19 0.12 10.58
N VAL A 5 9.64 0.09 11.78
CA VAL A 5 8.22 0.30 12.06
C VAL A 5 8.09 1.61 12.84
N ILE A 6 7.34 2.54 12.30
CA ILE A 6 7.17 3.86 12.89
C ILE A 6 5.69 4.08 13.16
N ASP A 7 5.32 4.10 14.43
CA ASP A 7 3.97 4.44 14.84
C ASP A 7 3.76 5.95 14.76
N ASN A 8 2.56 6.36 14.38
CA ASN A 8 2.18 7.78 14.30
C ASN A 8 3.11 8.61 13.42
N PHE A 9 3.53 8.05 12.29
CA PHE A 9 4.43 8.73 11.36
C PHE A 9 3.87 10.06 10.85
N LEU A 10 2.58 10.09 10.50
CA LEU A 10 1.86 11.31 10.16
C LEU A 10 1.19 11.87 11.40
N ASP A 11 1.03 13.20 11.47
CA ASP A 11 0.16 13.77 12.49
C ASP A 11 -1.29 13.31 12.27
N LYS A 12 -2.09 13.41 13.32
CA LYS A 12 -3.44 12.86 13.33
C LYS A 12 -4.36 13.47 12.27
N ASP A 13 -4.26 14.77 12.06
CA ASP A 13 -5.12 15.48 11.09
C ASP A 13 -4.79 15.04 9.66
N GLU A 14 -3.52 14.92 9.35
CA GLU A 14 -3.04 14.48 8.05
C GLU A 14 -3.44 13.03 7.77
N PHE A 15 -3.23 12.15 8.74
CA PHE A 15 -3.66 10.75 8.63
C PHE A 15 -5.17 10.64 8.44
N ASN A 16 -5.96 11.38 9.20
CA ASN A 16 -7.41 11.35 9.12
C ASN A 16 -7.92 11.81 7.74
N LYS A 17 -7.27 12.79 7.12
CA LYS A 17 -7.61 13.23 5.76
C LYS A 17 -7.43 12.11 4.75
N ILE A 18 -6.28 11.43 4.79
CA ILE A 18 -6.00 10.30 3.89
C ILE A 18 -6.99 9.17 4.14
N GLN A 19 -7.17 8.77 5.38
CA GLN A 19 -8.10 7.69 5.76
C GLN A 19 -9.54 8.00 5.33
N SER A 20 -10.05 9.17 5.66
CA SER A 20 -11.42 9.56 5.32
C SER A 20 -11.66 9.60 3.81
N CYS A 21 -10.67 10.02 3.05
CA CYS A 21 -10.75 10.02 1.58
C CYS A 21 -10.78 8.59 1.04
N MET A 22 -9.86 7.74 1.46
CA MET A 22 -9.72 6.39 0.91
C MET A 22 -10.86 5.46 1.32
N ILE A 23 -11.54 5.72 2.44
CA ILE A 23 -12.67 4.94 2.95
C ILE A 23 -14.02 5.62 2.62
N SER A 24 -14.03 6.56 1.69
CA SER A 24 -15.26 7.24 1.27
C SER A 24 -15.93 6.56 0.08
N ASN A 25 -17.21 6.89 -0.14
CA ASN A 25 -17.97 6.37 -1.30
C ASN A 25 -17.45 6.90 -2.64
N ASN A 26 -16.68 7.98 -2.63
CA ASN A 26 -16.23 8.65 -3.84
C ASN A 26 -14.81 8.25 -4.25
N PHE A 27 -14.11 7.46 -3.43
CA PHE A 27 -12.76 7.01 -3.77
C PHE A 27 -12.82 5.77 -4.66
N PRO A 28 -12.26 5.80 -5.88
CA PRO A 28 -12.40 4.69 -6.81
C PRO A 28 -11.43 3.55 -6.48
N TRP A 29 -11.98 2.37 -6.34
CA TRP A 29 -11.23 1.14 -6.18
C TRP A 29 -11.49 0.25 -7.39
N PHE A 30 -10.43 -0.35 -7.94
CA PHE A 30 -10.51 -1.17 -9.14
C PHE A 30 -10.19 -2.63 -8.82
N TYR A 31 -11.00 -3.53 -9.33
CA TYR A 31 -10.82 -4.96 -9.13
C TYR A 31 -9.54 -5.47 -9.78
N SER A 32 -8.80 -6.31 -9.05
CA SER A 32 -7.68 -7.11 -9.55
C SER A 32 -7.89 -8.55 -9.14
N ASP A 33 -7.81 -9.48 -10.08
CA ASP A 33 -8.08 -10.89 -9.82
C ASP A 33 -6.88 -11.64 -9.23
N TYR A 34 -5.72 -11.01 -9.14
CA TYR A 34 -4.52 -11.55 -8.48
C TYR A 34 -3.69 -10.43 -7.83
N VAL A 35 -2.88 -10.82 -6.85
CA VAL A 35 -2.02 -9.87 -6.12
C VAL A 35 -0.65 -9.72 -6.80
N SER A 36 0.04 -10.81 -7.09
CA SER A 36 1.40 -10.78 -7.67
C SER A 36 1.59 -11.74 -8.84
N HIS A 37 0.84 -12.83 -8.89
CA HIS A 37 0.96 -13.87 -9.93
C HIS A 37 -0.41 -14.20 -10.50
N GLU A 38 -0.51 -14.30 -11.82
CA GLU A 38 -1.77 -14.59 -12.54
C GLU A 38 -2.38 -15.94 -12.17
N ASP A 39 -1.58 -16.88 -11.66
CA ASP A 39 -2.04 -18.21 -11.24
C ASP A 39 -2.56 -18.24 -9.78
N GLU A 40 -2.55 -17.11 -9.07
CA GLU A 40 -3.12 -17.00 -7.74
C GLU A 40 -4.66 -16.99 -7.79
N LYS A 41 -5.27 -18.15 -7.68
CA LYS A 41 -6.73 -18.28 -7.67
C LYS A 41 -7.32 -17.80 -6.34
N ASN A 42 -8.48 -17.14 -6.41
CA ASN A 42 -9.25 -16.68 -5.26
C ASN A 42 -8.53 -15.64 -4.36
N LYS A 43 -7.51 -14.97 -4.90
CA LYS A 43 -6.75 -13.94 -4.21
C LYS A 43 -6.96 -12.57 -4.85
N PHE A 44 -8.22 -12.24 -5.10
CA PHE A 44 -8.58 -10.93 -5.63
C PHE A 44 -8.42 -9.85 -4.57
N TYR A 45 -8.22 -8.63 -5.02
CA TYR A 45 -8.22 -7.44 -4.19
C TYR A 45 -8.58 -6.22 -5.04
N PHE A 46 -8.57 -5.05 -4.44
CA PHE A 46 -8.85 -3.80 -5.14
C PHE A 46 -7.65 -2.87 -5.04
N THR A 47 -7.43 -2.10 -6.09
CA THR A 47 -6.30 -1.18 -6.16
C THR A 47 -6.74 0.20 -6.60
N HIS A 48 -5.94 1.19 -6.21
CA HIS A 48 -5.99 2.54 -6.73
C HIS A 48 -4.57 2.99 -7.05
N SER A 49 -4.30 3.35 -8.30
CA SER A 49 -2.99 3.83 -8.70
C SER A 49 -2.92 5.34 -8.53
N PHE A 50 -2.10 5.81 -7.60
CA PHE A 50 -1.85 7.24 -7.41
C PHE A 50 -0.77 7.77 -8.34
N TYR A 51 0.31 7.00 -8.51
CA TYR A 51 1.47 7.42 -9.30
C TYR A 51 2.14 6.20 -9.92
N LYS A 52 2.45 6.30 -11.21
CA LYS A 52 3.11 5.24 -11.97
C LYS A 52 3.65 5.82 -13.28
N ASP A 53 4.68 5.20 -13.82
CA ASP A 53 5.26 5.60 -15.11
C ASP A 53 5.63 7.09 -15.17
N LEU A 54 6.27 7.56 -14.09
CA LEU A 54 6.79 8.92 -13.94
C LEU A 54 5.73 10.03 -13.93
N LYS A 55 4.47 9.69 -13.63
CA LYS A 55 3.40 10.70 -13.58
C LYS A 55 2.27 10.34 -12.61
N PRO A 56 1.56 11.34 -12.09
CA PRO A 56 0.32 11.09 -11.36
C PRO A 56 -0.71 10.37 -12.23
N GLN A 57 -1.40 9.41 -11.64
CA GLN A 57 -2.46 8.62 -12.29
C GLN A 57 -3.85 8.99 -11.74
N SER A 58 -3.90 9.80 -10.70
CA SER A 58 -5.12 10.07 -9.97
C SER A 58 -5.14 11.52 -9.49
N VAL A 59 -6.32 12.13 -9.50
CA VAL A 59 -6.52 13.46 -8.89
C VAL A 59 -6.29 13.45 -7.37
N PHE A 60 -6.34 12.29 -6.75
CA PHE A 60 -6.09 12.12 -5.31
C PHE A 60 -4.61 12.06 -4.95
N PHE A 61 -3.70 12.05 -5.93
CA PHE A 61 -2.27 11.97 -5.66
C PHE A 61 -1.77 13.13 -4.79
N THR A 62 -2.29 14.34 -5.00
CA THR A 62 -1.85 15.53 -4.27
C THR A 62 -2.13 15.48 -2.77
N MET A 63 -3.10 14.69 -2.33
CA MET A 63 -3.34 14.54 -0.89
C MET A 63 -2.20 13.82 -0.15
N LEU A 64 -1.27 13.21 -0.88
CA LEU A 64 -0.12 12.50 -0.33
C LEU A 64 1.14 13.37 -0.26
N ASP A 65 1.08 14.64 -0.63
CA ASP A 65 2.26 15.51 -0.71
C ASP A 65 3.03 15.58 0.61
N ASN A 66 2.34 15.77 1.73
CA ASN A 66 3.00 15.84 3.03
C ASN A 66 3.64 14.51 3.44
N LEU A 67 2.97 13.40 3.16
CA LEU A 67 3.54 12.07 3.39
C LEU A 67 4.82 11.86 2.58
N LEU A 68 4.77 12.15 1.29
CA LEU A 68 5.91 11.96 0.39
C LEU A 68 7.08 12.89 0.77
N ASN A 69 6.80 14.13 1.15
CA ASN A 69 7.82 15.06 1.63
C ASN A 69 8.47 14.57 2.92
N LYS A 70 7.69 14.06 3.85
CA LYS A 70 8.20 13.54 5.12
C LYS A 70 9.06 12.28 4.93
N LEU A 71 8.76 11.47 3.92
CA LEU A 71 9.57 10.31 3.54
C LEU A 71 10.88 10.68 2.85
N GLU A 72 11.09 11.96 2.51
CA GLU A 72 12.30 12.46 1.85
C GLU A 72 12.64 11.69 0.56
N ILE A 73 11.62 11.43 -0.25
CA ILE A 73 11.76 10.64 -1.47
C ILE A 73 12.54 11.42 -2.51
N LYS A 74 13.61 10.82 -3.03
CA LYS A 74 14.45 11.41 -4.08
C LYS A 74 13.94 11.10 -5.48
N SER A 75 13.45 9.89 -5.68
CA SER A 75 12.91 9.45 -6.96
C SER A 75 11.73 8.51 -6.70
N LEU A 76 10.53 8.99 -7.02
CA LEU A 76 9.31 8.23 -6.80
C LEU A 76 9.10 7.25 -7.96
N ILE A 77 8.89 5.98 -7.64
CA ILE A 77 8.68 4.92 -8.62
C ILE A 77 7.19 4.64 -8.78
N ARG A 78 6.51 4.38 -7.67
CA ARG A 78 5.09 4.03 -7.68
C ARG A 78 4.44 4.33 -6.34
N VAL A 79 3.18 4.76 -6.39
CA VAL A 79 2.31 4.84 -5.21
C VAL A 79 1.00 4.16 -5.56
N LYS A 80 0.65 3.15 -4.77
CA LYS A 80 -0.56 2.34 -4.99
C LYS A 80 -1.30 2.12 -3.68
N GLY A 81 -2.61 2.31 -3.70
CA GLY A 81 -3.50 1.88 -2.64
C GLY A 81 -3.93 0.43 -2.85
N ASN A 82 -4.02 -0.34 -1.78
CA ASN A 82 -4.51 -1.72 -1.80
C ASN A 82 -5.68 -1.85 -0.83
N LEU A 83 -6.73 -2.51 -1.26
CA LEU A 83 -7.90 -2.83 -0.44
C LEU A 83 -8.15 -4.33 -0.50
N HIS A 84 -8.00 -4.98 0.65
CA HIS A 84 -8.34 -6.38 0.83
C HIS A 84 -9.66 -6.49 1.57
N THR A 85 -10.60 -7.26 1.05
CA THR A 85 -11.89 -7.46 1.70
C THR A 85 -11.80 -8.46 2.84
N LYS A 86 -12.69 -8.34 3.81
CA LYS A 86 -12.80 -9.29 4.92
C LYS A 86 -13.08 -10.69 4.39
N SER A 87 -12.43 -11.68 4.99
CA SER A 87 -12.67 -13.11 4.73
C SER A 87 -12.79 -13.88 6.04
N ASN A 88 -13.34 -15.11 5.99
CA ASN A 88 -13.55 -15.93 7.18
C ASN A 88 -12.25 -16.35 7.86
N LYS A 89 -11.15 -16.38 7.11
CA LYS A 89 -9.81 -16.71 7.61
C LYS A 89 -8.76 -15.88 6.90
N ILE A 90 -7.59 -15.72 7.50
CA ILE A 90 -6.46 -15.03 6.89
C ILE A 90 -6.00 -15.81 5.65
N LYS A 91 -5.88 -15.11 4.52
CA LYS A 91 -5.34 -15.65 3.27
C LYS A 91 -3.91 -15.18 3.10
N TYR A 92 -3.04 -16.08 2.69
CA TYR A 92 -1.63 -15.80 2.45
C TYR A 92 -1.38 -15.62 0.96
N ASN A 93 -0.69 -14.55 0.59
CA ASN A 93 -0.23 -14.31 -0.75
C ASN A 93 1.18 -14.88 -0.94
N ASN A 94 1.56 -15.16 -2.19
CA ASN A 94 2.89 -15.66 -2.50
C ASN A 94 3.95 -14.58 -2.20
N PHE A 95 5.13 -15.03 -1.77
CA PHE A 95 6.26 -14.12 -1.63
C PHE A 95 6.65 -13.53 -2.98
N HIS A 96 6.89 -12.23 -2.99
CA HIS A 96 7.32 -11.52 -4.19
C HIS A 96 8.08 -10.26 -3.84
N THR A 97 8.79 -9.71 -4.81
CA THR A 97 9.30 -8.36 -4.78
C THR A 97 8.52 -7.52 -5.81
N ASP A 98 8.30 -6.25 -5.51
CA ASP A 98 7.55 -5.38 -6.43
C ASP A 98 8.32 -5.09 -7.71
N PHE A 99 9.64 -5.02 -7.62
CA PHE A 99 10.54 -4.74 -8.74
C PHE A 99 11.76 -5.64 -8.68
N SER A 100 12.32 -5.95 -9.84
CA SER A 100 13.52 -6.78 -9.96
C SER A 100 14.82 -6.04 -9.59
N TYR A 101 14.79 -4.72 -9.53
CA TYR A 101 15.93 -3.89 -9.17
C TYR A 101 15.84 -3.42 -7.71
N LYS A 102 16.97 -2.97 -7.17
CA LYS A 102 17.05 -2.47 -5.79
C LYS A 102 16.21 -1.21 -5.64
N HIS A 103 15.32 -1.20 -4.65
CA HIS A 103 14.45 -0.07 -4.33
C HIS A 103 14.13 -0.04 -2.84
N LYS A 104 13.61 1.08 -2.37
CA LYS A 104 13.03 1.21 -1.02
C LYS A 104 11.51 1.14 -1.12
N GLY A 105 10.88 0.49 -0.16
CA GLY A 105 9.43 0.43 -0.03
C GLY A 105 8.95 1.01 1.28
N CYS A 106 7.73 1.50 1.26
CA CYS A 106 7.02 1.98 2.45
C CYS A 106 5.58 1.49 2.38
N ILE A 107 5.03 1.06 3.50
CA ILE A 107 3.62 0.69 3.61
C ILE A 107 3.00 1.55 4.71
N LEU A 108 1.96 2.28 4.37
CA LEU A 108 1.13 3.01 5.32
C LEU A 108 -0.16 2.21 5.55
N TYR A 109 -0.35 1.73 6.76
CA TYR A 109 -1.58 1.05 7.13
C TYR A 109 -2.65 2.09 7.44
N ILE A 110 -3.79 1.99 6.75
CA ILE A 110 -4.85 3.00 6.80
C ILE A 110 -5.89 2.68 7.88
N ASN A 111 -6.06 1.41 8.25
CA ASN A 111 -7.05 0.99 9.23
C ASN A 111 -6.54 -0.17 10.07
N ASP A 112 -7.21 -0.40 11.21
CA ASP A 112 -6.95 -1.57 12.04
C ASP A 112 -7.43 -2.84 11.34
N ASN A 113 -6.60 -3.87 11.38
CA ASN A 113 -6.92 -5.16 10.80
C ASN A 113 -6.03 -6.25 11.42
N ASN A 114 -6.34 -7.50 11.14
CA ASN A 114 -5.54 -8.64 11.58
C ASN A 114 -4.62 -9.19 10.47
N GLY A 115 -4.55 -8.51 9.35
CA GLY A 115 -3.59 -8.80 8.29
C GLY A 115 -2.18 -8.36 8.66
N PHE A 116 -1.21 -8.82 7.94
CA PHE A 116 0.19 -8.45 8.18
C PHE A 116 1.01 -8.58 6.89
N THR A 117 2.14 -7.91 6.89
CA THR A 117 3.19 -8.10 5.89
C THR A 117 4.29 -8.96 6.50
N TYR A 118 4.63 -10.07 5.85
CA TYR A 118 5.70 -10.95 6.30
C TYR A 118 6.94 -10.78 5.42
N PHE A 119 8.06 -10.48 6.07
CA PHE A 119 9.35 -10.29 5.43
C PHE A 119 10.20 -11.54 5.66
N LYS A 120 10.31 -12.36 4.62
CA LYS A 120 10.96 -13.68 4.70
C LYS A 120 12.41 -13.63 5.15
N GLU A 121 13.19 -12.67 4.62
CA GLU A 121 14.62 -12.57 4.94
C GLU A 121 14.91 -12.23 6.39
N SER A 122 14.06 -11.45 7.03
CA SER A 122 14.22 -11.04 8.43
C SER A 122 13.33 -11.81 9.40
N ASP A 123 12.50 -12.71 8.89
CA ASP A 123 11.48 -13.46 9.66
C ASP A 123 10.61 -12.53 10.52
N LYS A 124 10.22 -11.39 9.94
CA LYS A 124 9.47 -10.35 10.65
C LYS A 124 8.06 -10.19 10.07
N LYS A 125 7.08 -10.11 10.96
CA LYS A 125 5.69 -9.73 10.65
C LYS A 125 5.42 -8.31 11.13
N VAL A 126 4.76 -7.52 10.31
CA VAL A 126 4.35 -6.14 10.63
C VAL A 126 2.89 -5.96 10.31
#